data_2962f417cf65ede53ff473ccce57488d
#
_entry.id   2962f417cf65ede53ff473ccce57488d
#
_cell.length_a   1.000
_cell.length_b   1.000
_cell.length_c   1.000
_cell.angle_alpha   90.00
_cell.angle_beta   90.00
_cell.angle_gamma   90.00
#
_symmetry.space_group_name_H-M   'P 1'
#
loop_
_entity.id
_entity.type
_entity.pdbx_description
1 polymer ?
#
loop_
_entity_poly.entity_id
_entity_poly.type
_entity_poly.pdbx_seq_one_letter_code
_entity_poly.pdbx_strand_id
1 'polypeptide(L)' 'MRQEQVLMALRENGCPMTARDILEYVRPDTPECAKVHASGLVYATCVKMLKWGEIKKTKVDNRVYWEVVRCTRSAS' A
#
# COMPACT_ATOMS: atom_id res chain seq x y z
N MET A 1 2.18 -11.40 2.21
CA MET A 1 1.06 -10.45 2.31
C MET A 1 0.19 -10.53 1.08
N ARG A 2 -1.10 -10.47 1.27
CA ARG A 2 -2.04 -10.54 0.16
C ARG A 2 -2.41 -9.17 -0.35
N GLN A 3 -2.69 -9.08 -1.64
CA GLN A 3 -3.10 -7.84 -2.26
C GLN A 3 -4.37 -7.26 -1.62
N GLU A 4 -5.28 -8.14 -1.22
CA GLU A 4 -6.52 -7.70 -0.58
C GLU A 4 -6.26 -6.93 0.71
N GLN A 5 -5.26 -7.34 1.47
CA GLN A 5 -4.91 -6.67 2.71
C GLN A 5 -4.39 -5.26 2.45
N VAL A 6 -3.57 -5.11 1.43
CA VAL A 6 -3.05 -3.80 1.05
C VAL A 6 -4.18 -2.89 0.59
N LEU A 7 -5.05 -3.42 -0.25
CA LEU A 7 -6.16 -2.65 -0.79
C LEU A 7 -7.10 -2.19 0.32
N MET A 8 -7.38 -3.09 1.26
CA MET A 8 -8.23 -2.76 2.38
C MET A 8 -7.62 -1.67 3.25
N ALA A 9 -6.32 -1.77 3.52
CA ALA A 9 -5.62 -0.76 4.30
C ALA A 9 -5.73 0.62 3.65
N LEU A 10 -5.51 0.69 2.35
CA LEU A 10 -5.58 1.94 1.62
C LEU A 10 -7.00 2.51 1.62
N ARG A 11 -7.99 1.66 1.45
CA ARG A 11 -9.38 2.11 1.44
C ARG A 11 -9.83 2.62 2.79
N GLU A 12 -9.48 1.90 3.84
CA GLU A 12 -9.91 2.28 5.18
C GLU A 12 -9.22 3.52 5.68
N ASN A 13 -7.94 3.66 5.32
CA ASN A 13 -7.20 4.83 5.73
C ASN A 13 -7.65 6.09 4.98
N GLY A 14 -8.04 5.93 3.73
CA GLY A 14 -8.52 7.05 2.92
C GLY A 14 -7.46 8.06 2.51
N CYS A 15 -6.21 7.80 2.81
CA CYS A 15 -5.09 8.68 2.48
C CYS A 15 -3.96 7.87 1.87
N PRO A 16 -3.07 8.53 1.12
CA PRO A 16 -1.88 7.83 0.63
C PRO A 16 -1.04 7.29 1.79
N MET A 17 -0.50 6.10 1.62
CA MET A 17 0.29 5.43 2.65
C MET A 17 1.60 4.92 2.07
N THR A 18 2.65 4.97 2.88
CA THR A 18 3.91 4.35 2.50
C THR A 18 3.80 2.84 2.73
N ALA A 19 4.75 2.08 2.17
CA ALA A 19 4.77 0.64 2.40
C ALA A 19 4.85 0.31 3.89
N ARG A 20 5.60 1.11 4.62
CA ARG A 20 5.74 0.92 6.07
C ARG A 20 4.43 1.18 6.81
N ASP A 21 3.71 2.22 6.41
CA ASP A 21 2.41 2.53 6.99
C ASP A 21 1.42 1.40 6.74
N ILE A 22 1.43 0.86 5.54
CA ILE A 22 0.57 -0.27 5.19
C ILE A 22 0.91 -1.48 6.06
N LEU A 23 2.21 -1.74 6.22
CA LEU A 23 2.65 -2.84 7.05
C LEU A 23 2.16 -2.69 8.48
N GLU A 24 2.28 -1.50 9.05
CA GLU A 24 1.85 -1.26 10.42
C GLU A 24 0.34 -1.39 10.58
N TYR A 25 -0.39 -1.06 9.55
CA TYR A 25 -1.83 -1.22 9.57
C TYR A 25 -2.24 -2.70 9.52
N VAL A 26 -1.61 -3.46 8.64
CA VAL A 26 -1.95 -4.87 8.42
C VAL A 26 -1.36 -5.77 9.50
N ARG A 27 -0.13 -5.49 9.92
CA ARG A 27 0.56 -6.29 10.91
C ARG A 27 1.23 -5.40 11.95
N PRO A 28 0.44 -4.82 12.85
CA PRO A 28 0.97 -3.87 13.83
C PRO A 28 1.95 -4.49 14.83
N ASP A 29 1.93 -5.79 14.97
CA ASP A 29 2.81 -6.50 15.92
C ASP A 29 4.12 -6.99 15.30
N THR A 30 4.44 -6.53 14.09
CA THR A 30 5.70 -6.92 13.45
C THR A 30 6.88 -6.37 14.26
N PRO A 31 7.85 -7.22 14.64
CA PRO A 31 9.01 -6.74 15.38
C PRO A 31 9.87 -5.79 14.54
N GLU A 32 10.53 -4.88 15.23
CA GLU A 32 11.36 -3.87 14.58
C GLU A 32 12.40 -4.50 13.66
N CYS A 33 13.02 -5.58 14.09
CA CYS A 33 14.06 -6.25 13.31
C CYS A 33 13.53 -6.87 12.01
N ALA A 34 12.23 -7.13 11.94
CA ALA A 34 11.61 -7.71 10.75
C ALA A 34 10.94 -6.67 9.86
N LYS A 35 10.80 -5.43 10.32
CA LYS A 35 10.06 -4.41 9.57
C LYS A 35 10.66 -4.08 8.22
N VAL A 36 11.98 -4.04 8.13
CA VAL A 36 12.65 -3.71 6.87
C VAL A 36 12.31 -4.77 5.81
N HIS A 37 12.44 -6.03 6.18
CA HIS A 37 12.14 -7.12 5.26
C HIS A 37 10.64 -7.15 4.93
N ALA A 38 9.80 -7.02 5.94
CA ALA A 38 8.36 -7.06 5.75
C ALA A 38 7.85 -5.90 4.89
N SER A 39 8.41 -4.69 5.08
CA SER A 39 8.01 -3.57 4.23
C SER A 39 8.46 -3.76 2.78
N GLY A 40 9.56 -4.47 2.57
CA GLY A 40 9.98 -4.86 1.22
C GLY A 40 8.96 -5.76 0.54
N LEU A 41 8.36 -6.68 1.30
CA LEU A 41 7.30 -7.55 0.77
C LEU A 41 6.05 -6.76 0.43
N VAL A 42 5.70 -5.79 1.28
CA VAL A 42 4.57 -4.89 1.01
C VAL A 42 4.84 -4.09 -0.25
N TYR A 43 6.05 -3.57 -0.40
CA TYR A 43 6.44 -2.82 -1.59
C TYR A 43 6.28 -3.67 -2.84
N ALA A 44 6.75 -4.91 -2.80
CA ALA A 44 6.64 -5.82 -3.94
C ALA A 44 5.18 -6.08 -4.30
N THR A 45 4.32 -6.23 -3.30
CA THR A 45 2.89 -6.42 -3.53
C THR A 45 2.28 -5.17 -4.16
N CYS A 46 2.68 -4.00 -3.68
CA CYS A 46 2.20 -2.73 -4.23
C CYS A 46 2.62 -2.56 -5.69
N VAL A 47 3.84 -2.95 -6.03
CA VAL A 47 4.30 -2.87 -7.41
C VAL A 47 3.44 -3.73 -8.33
N LYS A 48 3.06 -4.92 -7.88
CA LYS A 48 2.18 -5.77 -8.67
C LYS A 48 0.82 -5.13 -8.88
N MET A 49 0.27 -4.55 -7.81
CA MET A 49 -1.03 -3.89 -7.89
C MET A 49 -0.97 -2.66 -8.77
N LEU A 50 0.14 -1.94 -8.73
CA LEU A 50 0.35 -0.79 -9.59
C LEU A 50 0.34 -1.21 -11.06
N LYS A 51 0.98 -2.33 -11.36
CA LYS A 51 1.03 -2.86 -12.70
C LYS A 51 -0.37 -3.20 -13.23
N TRP A 52 -1.25 -3.65 -12.33
CA TRP A 52 -2.62 -4.00 -12.69
C TRP A 52 -3.57 -2.80 -12.65
N GLY A 53 -3.09 -1.64 -12.22
CA GLY A 53 -3.91 -0.44 -12.20
C GLY A 53 -4.85 -0.32 -11.01
N GLU A 54 -4.65 -1.12 -9.98
CA GLU A 54 -5.51 -1.07 -8.79
C GLU A 54 -5.13 0.05 -7.83
N ILE A 55 -3.87 0.43 -7.84
CA ILE A 55 -3.38 1.53 -7.01
C ILE A 55 -2.44 2.40 -7.84
N LYS A 56 -2.14 3.56 -7.33
CA LYS A 56 -1.16 4.43 -7.99
C LYS A 56 -0.06 4.81 -7.01
N LYS A 57 1.06 5.20 -7.57
CA LYS A 57 2.26 5.53 -6.85
C LYS A 57 2.52 7.02 -6.95
N THR A 58 2.79 7.66 -5.83
CA THR A 58 3.14 9.07 -5.79
C THR A 58 4.42 9.22 -5.00
N LYS A 59 5.37 9.97 -5.51
CA LYS A 59 6.62 10.20 -4.82
C LYS A 59 6.68 11.65 -4.36
N VAL A 60 6.86 11.83 -3.05
CA VAL A 60 6.96 13.16 -2.45
C VAL A 60 8.15 13.17 -1.51
N ASP A 61 9.09 14.10 -1.69
CA ASP A 61 10.26 14.24 -0.83
C ASP A 61 11.02 12.92 -0.64
N ASN A 62 11.25 12.22 -1.74
CA ASN A 62 11.95 10.93 -1.75
C ASN A 62 11.19 9.80 -1.05
N ARG A 63 9.93 10.02 -0.72
CA ARG A 63 9.08 8.99 -0.14
C ARG A 63 8.04 8.55 -1.13
N VAL A 64 7.81 7.25 -1.20
CA VAL A 64 6.84 6.69 -2.11
C VAL A 64 5.55 6.42 -1.34
N TYR A 65 4.45 7.00 -1.82
CA TYR A 65 3.13 6.81 -1.24
C TYR A 65 2.27 6.02 -2.22
N TRP A 66 1.44 5.17 -1.68
CA TRP A 66 0.53 4.34 -2.44
C TRP A 66 -0.89 4.75 -2.13
N GLU A 67 -1.72 4.78 -3.17
CA GLU A 67 -3.08 5.26 -3.04
C GLU A 67 -3.99 4.41 -3.91
N VAL A 68 -5.20 4.12 -3.41
CA VAL A 68 -6.14 3.34 -4.19
C VAL A 68 -6.68 4.17 -5.34
N VAL A 69 -6.73 3.58 -6.52
CA VAL A 69 -7.32 4.24 -7.68
C VAL A 69 -8.83 4.07 -7.59
N ARG A 70 -9.53 5.18 -7.48
CA ARG A 70 -10.97 5.11 -7.49
C ARG A 70 -11.44 4.92 -8.89
N CYS A 71 -12.16 3.88 -9.06
CA CYS A 71 -12.76 3.62 -10.32
C CYS A 71 -14.00 4.41 -10.40
N THR A 72 -13.85 5.61 -10.71
CA THR A 72 -15.00 6.44 -10.71
C THR A 72 -15.82 6.32 -11.92
N ARG A 73 -15.49 5.63 -12.69
CA ARG A 73 -16.23 5.52 -13.71
C ARG A 73 -17.37 5.07 -13.54
N SER A 74 -17.58 5.01 -13.14
CA SER A 74 -18.53 4.59 -13.01
C SER A 74 -19.45 5.10 -12.78
N ALA A 75 -19.38 5.41 -12.76
CA ALA A 75 -20.09 5.76 -12.64
C ALA A 75 -20.46 6.07 -13.22
N SER A 76 -20.13 5.92 -13.41
CA SER A 76 -20.48 6.11 -13.92
C SER A 76 -20.94 6.06 -14.15
#